data_b9d09c535e63060f5c4ba43bb34d06f8
#
_entry.id   b9d09c535e63060f5c4ba43bb34d06f8
#
_cell.length_a   1.000
_cell.length_b   1.000
_cell.length_c   1.000
_cell.angle_alpha   90.00
_cell.angle_beta   90.00
_cell.angle_gamma   90.00
#
_symmetry.space_group_name_H-M   'P 1'
#
loop_
_entity.id
_entity.type
_entity.pdbx_description
1 polymer ?
#
loop_
_entity_poly.entity_id
_entity_poly.type
_entity_poly.pdbx_seq_one_letter_code
_entity_poly.pdbx_strand_id
1 'polypeptide(L)'
;MRATKGVGRRILAGAAVLVTTAASAVVTAPAAAAEDFGPDTCLQGFVWREARPSDHVCVTPETRTRARQDNSRAAGRRDPGHGGYGPNACREGYVWREAYAGDVVCVEPAIRTQARRDNQLADSRKVSARLWKTSWYADPRCDGDVCTAPDGIARIKINGDHYNYGQVRVYVRRTSDNRLLWSGTVTARAQQGHAGGAFGLRTSLNDCTRKGRQPNSYAQALDVVSGRWSARTPVTTGCSVL
;
A
#
# COMPACT_ATOMS: atom_id res chain seq x y z
N MET A 1 -64.13 -29.15 73.88
CA MET A 1 -63.60 -27.91 74.52
C MET A 1 -62.43 -27.40 73.73
N ARG A 2 -62.49 -26.08 73.39
CA ARG A 2 -61.50 -25.18 72.81
C ARG A 2 -60.83 -25.56 71.48
N ALA A 3 -61.30 -24.86 70.48
CA ALA A 3 -60.70 -24.63 69.14
C ALA A 3 -59.44 -23.77 69.25
N THR A 4 -58.42 -24.09 68.44
CA THR A 4 -57.34 -23.15 68.14
C THR A 4 -57.23 -22.98 66.62
N LYS A 5 -57.46 -21.76 66.16
CA LYS A 5 -57.34 -21.31 64.79
C LYS A 5 -55.90 -21.29 64.34
N GLY A 6 -55.58 -22.01 63.27
CA GLY A 6 -54.31 -21.91 62.56
C GLY A 6 -54.38 -20.81 61.49
N VAL A 7 -53.50 -19.83 61.58
CA VAL A 7 -53.35 -18.74 60.63
C VAL A 7 -52.55 -19.22 59.42
N GLY A 8 -53.16 -19.29 58.26
CA GLY A 8 -52.52 -19.59 56.99
C GLY A 8 -51.66 -18.44 56.51
N ARG A 9 -50.38 -18.73 56.37
CA ARG A 9 -49.39 -17.78 55.80
C ARG A 9 -49.31 -18.04 54.30
N ARG A 10 -49.81 -17.10 53.48
CA ARG A 10 -49.70 -17.13 52.05
C ARG A 10 -48.27 -16.70 51.68
N ILE A 11 -47.51 -17.61 51.04
CA ILE A 11 -46.20 -17.33 50.44
C ILE A 11 -46.47 -16.81 49.02
N LEU A 12 -46.17 -15.55 48.76
CA LEU A 12 -46.13 -14.94 47.43
C LEU A 12 -44.81 -15.38 46.79
N ALA A 13 -44.87 -16.22 45.80
CA ALA A 13 -43.72 -16.57 44.93
C ALA A 13 -43.52 -15.42 43.91
N GLY A 14 -42.53 -14.58 44.16
CA GLY A 14 -42.09 -13.57 43.20
C GLY A 14 -41.24 -14.25 42.11
N ALA A 15 -41.73 -14.29 40.88
CA ALA A 15 -40.94 -14.69 39.72
C ALA A 15 -39.94 -13.58 39.35
N ALA A 16 -38.68 -13.81 39.63
CA ALA A 16 -37.59 -12.95 39.15
C ALA A 16 -37.31 -13.27 37.68
N VAL A 17 -37.66 -12.35 36.77
CA VAL A 17 -37.27 -12.42 35.36
C VAL A 17 -35.82 -11.95 35.24
N LEU A 18 -34.90 -12.88 35.03
CA LEU A 18 -33.51 -12.61 34.70
C LEU A 18 -33.45 -12.17 33.20
N VAL A 19 -33.35 -10.90 32.97
CA VAL A 19 -33.02 -10.36 31.64
C VAL A 19 -31.51 -10.50 31.42
N THR A 20 -31.11 -11.54 30.71
CA THR A 20 -29.72 -11.71 30.23
C THR A 20 -29.49 -10.81 29.02
N THR A 21 -28.88 -9.64 29.23
CA THR A 21 -28.34 -8.83 28.15
C THR A 21 -27.12 -9.54 27.56
N ALA A 22 -27.28 -10.16 26.39
CA ALA A 22 -26.16 -10.65 25.60
C ALA A 22 -25.35 -9.44 25.07
N ALA A 23 -24.24 -9.15 25.71
CA ALA A 23 -23.26 -8.20 25.16
C ALA A 23 -22.60 -8.83 23.94
N SER A 24 -23.00 -8.41 22.74
CA SER A 24 -22.31 -8.77 21.50
C SER A 24 -20.93 -8.10 21.52
N ALA A 25 -19.89 -8.89 21.85
CA ALA A 25 -18.51 -8.47 21.67
C ALA A 25 -18.27 -8.34 20.14
N VAL A 26 -18.19 -7.10 19.65
CA VAL A 26 -17.66 -6.81 18.32
C VAL A 26 -16.19 -7.17 18.37
N VAL A 27 -15.84 -8.37 17.87
CA VAL A 27 -14.45 -8.73 17.61
C VAL A 27 -14.00 -7.90 16.42
N THR A 28 -13.37 -6.76 16.70
CA THR A 28 -12.60 -6.04 15.69
C THR A 28 -11.39 -6.92 15.36
N ALA A 29 -11.46 -7.63 14.23
CA ALA A 29 -10.29 -8.29 13.69
C ALA A 29 -9.19 -7.23 13.53
N PRO A 30 -7.93 -7.49 14.00
CA PRO A 30 -6.84 -6.58 13.74
C PRO A 30 -6.76 -6.41 12.21
N ALA A 31 -6.74 -5.16 11.75
CA ALA A 31 -6.43 -4.85 10.36
C ALA A 31 -5.10 -5.55 10.09
N ALA A 32 -5.12 -6.58 9.22
CA ALA A 32 -3.89 -7.22 8.78
C ALA A 32 -3.01 -6.10 8.26
N ALA A 33 -1.85 -5.91 8.90
CA ALA A 33 -0.85 -4.97 8.41
C ALA A 33 -0.62 -5.35 6.94
N ALA A 34 -0.83 -4.40 6.03
CA ALA A 34 -0.55 -4.62 4.62
C ALA A 34 0.92 -4.99 4.55
N GLU A 35 1.22 -6.21 4.10
CA GLU A 35 2.60 -6.65 3.90
C GLU A 35 3.26 -5.67 2.93
N ASP A 36 4.42 -5.18 3.31
CA ASP A 36 5.10 -4.08 2.66
C ASP A 36 5.89 -4.57 1.44
N PHE A 37 5.26 -4.54 0.27
CA PHE A 37 5.82 -5.00 -1.00
C PHE A 37 6.25 -3.85 -1.92
N GLY A 38 6.68 -2.74 -1.34
CA GLY A 38 7.13 -1.58 -2.12
C GLY A 38 6.01 -1.01 -2.98
N PRO A 39 6.31 -0.64 -4.26
CA PRO A 39 5.31 -0.06 -5.16
C PRO A 39 4.22 -1.04 -5.59
N ASP A 40 4.37 -2.34 -5.30
CA ASP A 40 3.33 -3.34 -5.55
C ASP A 40 2.39 -3.54 -4.35
N THR A 41 2.59 -2.80 -3.25
CA THR A 41 1.68 -2.79 -2.11
C THR A 41 0.29 -2.32 -2.54
N CYS A 42 -0.73 -3.13 -2.28
CA CYS A 42 -2.11 -2.78 -2.60
C CYS A 42 -2.67 -1.78 -1.59
N LEU A 43 -3.57 -0.89 -2.04
CA LEU A 43 -4.40 -0.09 -1.17
C LEU A 43 -5.27 -0.99 -0.27
N GLN A 44 -5.68 -0.48 0.88
CA GLN A 44 -6.57 -1.19 1.80
C GLN A 44 -7.84 -1.69 1.07
N GLY A 45 -8.22 -2.94 1.31
CA GLY A 45 -9.34 -3.61 0.65
C GLY A 45 -8.94 -4.36 -0.63
N PHE A 46 -7.71 -4.22 -1.10
CA PHE A 46 -7.18 -4.95 -2.25
C PHE A 46 -6.04 -5.89 -1.84
N VAL A 47 -5.88 -6.97 -2.61
CA VAL A 47 -4.83 -7.99 -2.46
C VAL A 47 -4.28 -8.36 -3.83
N TRP A 48 -3.11 -8.96 -3.91
CA TRP A 48 -2.58 -9.48 -5.18
C TRP A 48 -3.50 -10.55 -5.75
N ARG A 49 -3.74 -10.50 -7.06
CA ARG A 49 -4.58 -11.47 -7.76
C ARG A 49 -4.00 -12.87 -7.74
N GLU A 50 -2.68 -13.00 -7.86
CA GLU A 50 -1.95 -14.28 -7.84
C GLU A 50 -2.47 -15.29 -8.87
N ALA A 51 -2.83 -14.83 -10.06
CA ALA A 51 -3.14 -15.71 -11.18
C ALA A 51 -1.91 -16.60 -11.56
N ARG A 52 -0.70 -16.11 -11.21
CA ARG A 52 0.57 -16.82 -11.09
C ARG A 52 1.35 -16.20 -9.92
N PRO A 53 2.43 -16.83 -9.39
CA PRO A 53 3.20 -16.30 -8.25
C PRO A 53 3.71 -14.85 -8.41
N SER A 54 4.03 -14.44 -9.64
CA SER A 54 4.51 -13.08 -9.93
C SER A 54 3.40 -12.10 -10.38
N ASP A 55 2.13 -12.42 -10.20
CA ASP A 55 1.02 -11.55 -10.57
C ASP A 55 0.59 -10.67 -9.40
N HIS A 56 1.16 -9.46 -9.34
CA HIS A 56 0.93 -8.46 -8.31
C HIS A 56 -0.15 -7.43 -8.69
N VAL A 57 -1.07 -7.78 -9.59
CA VAL A 57 -2.23 -6.93 -9.88
C VAL A 57 -3.16 -6.90 -8.68
N CYS A 58 -3.43 -5.70 -8.16
CA CYS A 58 -4.31 -5.51 -7.00
C CYS A 58 -5.77 -5.68 -7.38
N VAL A 59 -6.45 -6.63 -6.73
CA VAL A 59 -7.85 -7.00 -6.95
C VAL A 59 -8.56 -7.18 -5.61
N THR A 60 -9.88 -7.32 -5.62
CA THR A 60 -10.60 -7.68 -4.40
C THR A 60 -10.26 -9.12 -3.95
N PRO A 61 -10.39 -9.45 -2.65
CA PRO A 61 -10.15 -10.80 -2.13
C PRO A 61 -10.95 -11.89 -2.86
N GLU A 62 -12.18 -11.58 -3.28
CA GLU A 62 -13.04 -12.49 -4.03
C GLU A 62 -12.46 -12.80 -5.41
N THR A 63 -11.92 -11.80 -6.09
CA THR A 63 -11.27 -11.97 -7.41
C THR A 63 -10.02 -12.85 -7.28
N ARG A 64 -9.20 -12.69 -6.22
CA ARG A 64 -8.07 -13.58 -5.95
C ARG A 64 -8.53 -15.02 -5.72
N THR A 65 -9.55 -15.21 -4.89
CA THR A 65 -10.11 -16.53 -4.62
C THR A 65 -10.59 -17.20 -5.90
N ARG A 66 -11.28 -16.46 -6.77
CA ARG A 66 -11.73 -16.93 -8.08
C ARG A 66 -10.55 -17.29 -8.98
N ALA A 67 -9.51 -16.47 -9.04
CA ALA A 67 -8.32 -16.75 -9.84
C ALA A 67 -7.66 -18.09 -9.45
N ARG A 68 -7.57 -18.39 -8.15
CA ARG A 68 -7.10 -19.67 -7.63
C ARG A 68 -8.02 -20.84 -8.02
N GLN A 69 -9.34 -20.67 -7.93
CA GLN A 69 -10.31 -21.66 -8.37
C GLN A 69 -10.24 -21.90 -9.89
N ASP A 70 -10.05 -20.87 -10.68
CA ASP A 70 -9.90 -21.02 -12.13
C ASP A 70 -8.62 -21.76 -12.49
N ASN A 71 -7.52 -21.50 -11.78
CA ASN A 71 -6.27 -22.26 -11.94
C ASN A 71 -6.48 -23.74 -11.64
N SER A 72 -7.19 -24.10 -10.56
CA SER A 72 -7.48 -25.50 -10.19
C SER A 72 -8.37 -26.21 -11.19
N ARG A 73 -9.25 -25.50 -11.87
CA ARG A 73 -10.19 -26.05 -12.87
C ARG A 73 -9.63 -26.03 -14.31
N ALA A 74 -8.45 -25.46 -14.51
CA ALA A 74 -7.89 -25.21 -15.85
C ALA A 74 -7.85 -26.47 -16.73
N ALA A 75 -7.36 -27.60 -16.20
CA ALA A 75 -7.26 -28.85 -16.95
C ALA A 75 -8.64 -29.37 -17.42
N GLY A 76 -9.66 -29.27 -16.57
CA GLY A 76 -11.01 -29.75 -16.91
C GLY A 76 -11.75 -28.89 -17.93
N ARG A 77 -11.25 -27.66 -18.21
CA ARG A 77 -11.86 -26.73 -19.19
C ARG A 77 -11.11 -26.68 -20.52
N ARG A 78 -10.03 -27.46 -20.69
CA ARG A 78 -9.30 -27.58 -21.94
C ARG A 78 -9.90 -28.66 -22.84
N ASP A 79 -9.77 -28.46 -24.13
CA ASP A 79 -10.09 -29.42 -25.16
C ASP A 79 -8.94 -29.52 -26.17
N PRO A 80 -7.89 -30.28 -25.84
CA PRO A 80 -6.70 -30.38 -26.68
C PRO A 80 -6.90 -31.06 -28.00
N GLY A 81 -8.07 -31.73 -28.21
CA GLY A 81 -8.42 -32.42 -29.45
C GLY A 81 -9.16 -31.55 -30.48
N HIS A 82 -9.63 -30.35 -30.07
CA HIS A 82 -10.47 -29.51 -30.93
C HIS A 82 -9.87 -28.12 -31.17
N GLY A 83 -9.74 -27.77 -32.45
CA GLY A 83 -9.46 -26.41 -32.91
C GLY A 83 -8.01 -26.06 -33.18
N GLY A 84 -7.80 -24.99 -33.97
CA GLY A 84 -6.50 -24.47 -34.39
C GLY A 84 -5.62 -23.85 -33.32
N TYR A 85 -6.03 -23.95 -32.07
CA TYR A 85 -5.30 -23.37 -30.91
C TYR A 85 -4.44 -24.39 -30.15
N GLY A 86 -4.31 -25.61 -30.67
CA GLY A 86 -3.45 -26.66 -30.12
C GLY A 86 -3.83 -27.12 -28.69
N PRO A 87 -2.84 -27.58 -27.87
CA PRO A 87 -3.11 -28.19 -26.57
C PRO A 87 -3.72 -27.26 -25.53
N ASN A 88 -3.76 -25.97 -25.80
CA ASN A 88 -4.35 -24.96 -24.92
C ASN A 88 -5.76 -24.52 -25.36
N ALA A 89 -6.35 -25.19 -26.35
CA ALA A 89 -7.72 -24.92 -26.76
C ALA A 89 -8.68 -25.05 -25.57
N CYS A 90 -9.65 -24.14 -25.49
CA CYS A 90 -10.70 -24.20 -24.47
C CYS A 90 -11.92 -24.95 -25.03
N ARG A 91 -12.62 -25.67 -24.17
CA ARG A 91 -13.93 -26.23 -24.47
C ARG A 91 -14.91 -25.13 -24.87
N GLU A 92 -15.96 -25.48 -25.57
CA GLU A 92 -17.05 -24.57 -25.92
C GLU A 92 -17.58 -23.84 -24.67
N GLY A 93 -17.84 -22.55 -24.80
CA GLY A 93 -18.27 -21.67 -23.70
C GLY A 93 -17.12 -21.08 -22.85
N TYR A 94 -15.86 -21.50 -23.07
CA TYR A 94 -14.70 -20.99 -22.37
C TYR A 94 -13.74 -20.27 -23.32
N VAL A 95 -12.99 -19.29 -22.75
CA VAL A 95 -11.96 -18.50 -23.43
C VAL A 95 -10.72 -18.39 -22.54
N TRP A 96 -9.57 -18.05 -23.11
CA TRP A 96 -8.38 -17.77 -22.32
C TRP A 96 -8.62 -16.55 -21.41
N ARG A 97 -8.19 -16.63 -20.15
CA ARG A 97 -8.39 -15.59 -19.14
C ARG A 97 -7.62 -14.31 -19.48
N GLU A 98 -6.39 -14.43 -19.98
CA GLU A 98 -5.51 -13.31 -20.37
C GLU A 98 -5.22 -12.33 -19.22
N ALA A 99 -5.06 -12.86 -18.00
CA ALA A 99 -4.69 -12.04 -16.85
C ALA A 99 -3.26 -11.46 -17.00
N TYR A 100 -2.42 -12.15 -17.75
CA TYR A 100 -1.04 -11.74 -18.11
C TYR A 100 -0.70 -12.31 -19.49
N ALA A 101 0.42 -11.84 -20.09
CA ALA A 101 0.88 -12.36 -21.38
C ALA A 101 1.18 -13.87 -21.30
N GLY A 102 0.50 -14.67 -22.13
CA GLY A 102 0.62 -16.13 -22.14
C GLY A 102 -0.27 -16.86 -21.13
N ASP A 103 -1.22 -16.20 -20.49
CA ASP A 103 -2.22 -16.84 -19.64
C ASP A 103 -3.27 -17.57 -20.49
N VAL A 104 -3.15 -18.88 -20.53
CA VAL A 104 -4.02 -19.80 -21.29
C VAL A 104 -5.00 -20.57 -20.38
N VAL A 105 -5.27 -20.08 -19.18
CA VAL A 105 -6.29 -20.64 -18.29
C VAL A 105 -7.67 -20.39 -18.89
N CYS A 106 -8.43 -21.46 -19.14
CA CYS A 106 -9.75 -21.38 -19.71
C CYS A 106 -10.79 -20.95 -18.66
N VAL A 107 -11.51 -19.88 -18.94
CA VAL A 107 -12.51 -19.25 -18.06
C VAL A 107 -13.75 -18.84 -18.86
N GLU A 108 -14.84 -18.56 -18.17
CA GLU A 108 -16.01 -17.93 -18.78
C GLU A 108 -15.65 -16.54 -19.36
N PRO A 109 -16.26 -16.09 -20.46
CA PRO A 109 -15.93 -14.81 -21.11
C PRO A 109 -15.99 -13.59 -20.18
N ALA A 110 -16.91 -13.59 -19.21
CA ALA A 110 -17.04 -12.54 -18.21
C ALA A 110 -15.78 -12.42 -17.34
N ILE A 111 -15.12 -13.52 -17.01
CA ILE A 111 -13.89 -13.54 -16.20
C ILE A 111 -12.71 -12.95 -16.97
N ARG A 112 -12.59 -13.22 -18.28
CA ARG A 112 -11.60 -12.54 -19.13
C ARG A 112 -11.82 -11.04 -19.17
N THR A 113 -13.07 -10.61 -19.33
CA THR A 113 -13.43 -9.19 -19.30
C THR A 113 -13.04 -8.54 -17.96
N GLN A 114 -13.32 -9.23 -16.85
CA GLN A 114 -12.90 -8.78 -15.53
C GLN A 114 -11.37 -8.71 -15.40
N ALA A 115 -10.63 -9.71 -15.85
CA ALA A 115 -9.17 -9.73 -15.78
C ALA A 115 -8.53 -8.56 -16.57
N ARG A 116 -9.07 -8.24 -17.76
CA ARG A 116 -8.64 -7.07 -18.54
C ARG A 116 -8.92 -5.76 -17.82
N ARG A 117 -10.10 -5.62 -17.20
CA ARG A 117 -10.46 -4.45 -16.41
C ARG A 117 -9.55 -4.30 -15.18
N ASP A 118 -9.24 -5.39 -14.50
CA ASP A 118 -8.33 -5.37 -13.36
C ASP A 118 -6.92 -4.94 -13.75
N ASN A 119 -6.42 -5.37 -14.91
CA ASN A 119 -5.14 -4.90 -15.46
C ASN A 119 -5.16 -3.39 -15.74
N GLN A 120 -6.26 -2.84 -16.27
CA GLN A 120 -6.40 -1.40 -16.51
C GLN A 120 -6.42 -0.59 -15.21
N LEU A 121 -6.97 -1.13 -14.13
CA LEU A 121 -7.07 -0.48 -12.83
C LEU A 121 -5.88 -0.76 -11.91
N ALA A 122 -4.90 -1.57 -12.33
CA ALA A 122 -3.81 -2.05 -11.49
C ALA A 122 -3.08 -0.92 -10.75
N ASP A 123 -2.69 0.12 -11.46
CA ASP A 123 -1.94 1.25 -10.89
C ASP A 123 -2.76 2.10 -9.92
N SER A 124 -4.05 2.27 -10.16
CA SER A 124 -4.94 3.04 -9.29
C SER A 124 -5.23 2.35 -7.95
N ARG A 125 -4.98 1.05 -7.86
CA ARG A 125 -5.20 0.23 -6.67
C ARG A 125 -3.93 -0.06 -5.87
N LYS A 126 -2.79 0.50 -6.29
CA LYS A 126 -1.50 0.37 -5.61
C LYS A 126 -1.19 1.60 -4.78
N VAL A 127 -0.45 1.42 -3.69
CA VAL A 127 0.11 2.52 -2.91
C VAL A 127 1.15 3.23 -3.77
N SER A 128 1.08 4.56 -3.78
CA SER A 128 2.07 5.37 -4.50
C SER A 128 3.35 5.50 -3.68
N ALA A 129 4.50 5.47 -4.35
CA ALA A 129 5.77 5.82 -3.75
C ALA A 129 5.70 7.24 -3.14
N ARG A 130 6.18 7.37 -1.89
CA ARG A 130 6.11 8.60 -1.11
C ARG A 130 7.47 9.24 -1.00
N LEU A 131 7.48 10.57 -1.03
CA LEU A 131 8.63 11.39 -0.67
C LEU A 131 8.24 12.36 0.44
N TRP A 132 9.19 12.64 1.31
CA TRP A 132 9.08 13.74 2.28
C TRP A 132 10.44 14.36 2.54
N LYS A 133 10.41 15.59 3.03
CA LYS A 133 11.59 16.37 3.38
C LYS A 133 11.83 16.32 4.87
N THR A 134 13.09 16.18 5.26
CA THR A 134 13.60 16.53 6.59
C THR A 134 14.84 17.41 6.45
N SER A 135 15.30 18.01 7.54
CA SER A 135 16.56 18.75 7.56
C SER A 135 17.69 17.86 8.05
N TRP A 136 18.91 18.16 7.62
CA TRP A 136 20.13 17.58 8.18
C TRP A 136 21.20 18.66 8.30
N TYR A 137 22.17 18.46 9.17
CA TYR A 137 23.27 19.37 9.42
C TYR A 137 24.60 18.66 9.15
N ALA A 138 25.59 19.37 8.60
CA ALA A 138 26.93 18.84 8.45
C ALA A 138 27.61 18.83 9.83
N ASP A 139 28.25 17.70 10.18
CA ASP A 139 29.03 17.52 11.40
C ASP A 139 28.34 18.08 12.67
N PRO A 140 27.14 17.61 13.01
CA PRO A 140 26.42 18.14 14.17
C PRO A 140 27.18 17.76 15.45
N ARG A 141 27.41 18.75 16.32
CA ARG A 141 27.86 18.55 17.68
C ARG A 141 26.63 18.50 18.58
N CYS A 142 26.42 17.38 19.27
CA CYS A 142 25.30 17.20 20.16
C CYS A 142 25.79 17.22 21.62
N ASP A 143 25.06 17.97 22.45
CA ASP A 143 25.17 17.95 23.89
C ASP A 143 23.81 17.51 24.44
N GLY A 144 23.72 16.26 24.88
CA GLY A 144 22.43 15.59 25.13
C GLY A 144 21.53 15.59 23.91
N ASP A 145 20.31 16.09 24.06
CA ASP A 145 19.31 16.18 22.97
C ASP A 145 19.46 17.41 22.06
N VAL A 146 20.39 18.31 22.40
CA VAL A 146 20.61 19.55 21.63
C VAL A 146 21.79 19.38 20.68
N CYS A 147 21.49 19.41 19.36
CA CYS A 147 22.52 19.33 18.31
C CYS A 147 22.69 20.69 17.64
N THR A 148 23.92 21.16 17.56
CA THR A 148 24.33 22.37 16.81
C THR A 148 25.21 21.99 15.65
N ALA A 149 25.03 22.65 14.51
CA ALA A 149 25.92 22.49 13.36
C ALA A 149 27.03 23.50 13.40
N PRO A 150 28.30 23.17 13.08
CA PRO A 150 29.41 24.13 13.06
C PRO A 150 29.17 25.30 12.12
N ASP A 151 28.46 25.08 10.99
CA ASP A 151 28.11 26.10 10.02
C ASP A 151 26.71 26.69 10.21
N GLY A 152 25.94 26.20 11.18
CA GLY A 152 24.57 26.65 11.45
C GLY A 152 23.58 26.45 10.30
N ILE A 153 23.99 25.74 9.22
CA ILE A 153 23.22 25.63 7.99
C ILE A 153 22.42 24.35 7.95
N ALA A 154 21.10 24.47 8.03
CA ALA A 154 20.19 23.36 7.74
C ALA A 154 20.18 23.05 6.25
N ARG A 155 20.34 21.79 5.90
CA ARG A 155 20.30 21.30 4.51
C ARG A 155 19.13 20.34 4.32
N ILE A 156 18.66 20.20 3.10
CA ILE A 156 17.54 19.33 2.73
C ILE A 156 18.03 17.88 2.71
N LYS A 157 17.30 16.99 3.41
CA LYS A 157 17.36 15.54 3.24
C LYS A 157 16.02 15.10 2.63
N ILE A 158 16.08 14.36 1.53
CA ILE A 158 14.91 13.75 0.90
C ILE A 158 14.84 12.31 1.36
N ASN A 159 13.70 11.92 1.89
CA ASN A 159 13.40 10.57 2.32
C ASN A 159 12.27 10.02 1.45
N GLY A 160 12.23 8.70 1.29
CA GLY A 160 11.17 8.03 0.53
C GLY A 160 10.95 6.60 0.96
N ASP A 161 9.73 6.10 0.74
CA ASP A 161 9.35 4.71 0.92
C ASP A 161 8.35 4.26 -0.15
N HIS A 162 7.97 2.97 -0.16
CA HIS A 162 7.15 2.33 -1.17
C HIS A 162 7.81 2.29 -2.56
N TYR A 163 9.14 2.24 -2.61
CA TYR A 163 9.93 2.01 -3.83
C TYR A 163 10.27 0.53 -3.97
N ASN A 164 10.62 0.08 -5.18
CA ASN A 164 11.27 -1.21 -5.35
C ASN A 164 12.63 -1.21 -4.64
N TYR A 165 13.10 -2.40 -4.24
CA TYR A 165 14.49 -2.55 -3.82
C TYR A 165 15.39 -2.34 -5.01
N GLY A 166 16.22 -1.31 -4.98
CA GLY A 166 17.09 -0.94 -6.09
C GLY A 166 17.35 0.55 -6.18
N GLN A 167 17.79 0.98 -7.35
CA GLN A 167 18.16 2.38 -7.57
C GLN A 167 16.94 3.29 -7.66
N VAL A 168 17.03 4.42 -6.96
CA VAL A 168 16.10 5.55 -7.05
C VAL A 168 16.89 6.80 -7.41
N ARG A 169 16.46 7.51 -8.45
CA ARG A 169 17.03 8.81 -8.85
C ARG A 169 16.15 9.93 -8.32
N VAL A 170 16.73 10.81 -7.53
CA VAL A 170 16.03 11.94 -6.91
C VAL A 170 16.44 13.23 -7.62
N TYR A 171 15.47 14.07 -7.90
CA TYR A 171 15.66 15.37 -8.57
C TYR A 171 15.00 16.45 -7.72
N VAL A 172 15.69 17.59 -7.57
CA VAL A 172 15.09 18.82 -7.01
C VAL A 172 15.09 19.86 -8.11
N ARG A 173 13.92 20.41 -8.40
CA ARG A 173 13.71 21.37 -9.48
C ARG A 173 13.02 22.62 -8.97
N ARG A 174 13.34 23.77 -9.56
CA ARG A 174 12.65 25.02 -9.29
C ARG A 174 11.22 24.96 -9.86
N THR A 175 10.25 25.49 -9.11
CA THR A 175 8.84 25.44 -9.54
C THR A 175 8.55 26.36 -10.72
N SER A 176 9.20 27.52 -10.81
CA SER A 176 8.90 28.56 -11.80
C SER A 176 9.31 28.20 -13.23
N ASP A 177 10.45 27.54 -13.42
CA ASP A 177 11.06 27.27 -14.72
C ASP A 177 11.49 25.82 -14.93
N ASN A 178 11.18 24.95 -13.98
CA ASN A 178 11.54 23.52 -13.99
C ASN A 178 13.07 23.25 -14.05
N ARG A 179 13.90 24.28 -13.79
CA ARG A 179 15.36 24.16 -13.79
C ARG A 179 15.82 23.16 -12.74
N LEU A 180 16.70 22.25 -13.12
CA LEU A 180 17.35 21.31 -12.20
C LEU A 180 18.27 22.08 -11.25
N LEU A 181 18.02 21.94 -9.94
CA LEU A 181 18.82 22.52 -8.87
C LEU A 181 19.78 21.49 -8.27
N TRP A 182 19.35 20.24 -8.20
CA TRP A 182 20.14 19.15 -7.63
C TRP A 182 19.60 17.80 -8.12
N SER A 183 20.48 16.80 -8.23
CA SER A 183 20.09 15.42 -8.44
C SER A 183 21.05 14.48 -7.72
N GLY A 184 20.54 13.28 -7.38
CA GLY A 184 21.34 12.24 -6.76
C GLY A 184 20.69 10.88 -6.95
N THR A 185 21.48 9.83 -6.75
CA THR A 185 21.04 8.44 -6.83
C THR A 185 21.25 7.77 -5.48
N VAL A 186 20.32 6.94 -5.07
CA VAL A 186 20.37 6.17 -3.82
C VAL A 186 19.82 4.77 -4.06
N THR A 187 20.23 3.80 -3.26
CA THR A 187 19.65 2.46 -3.27
C THR A 187 18.56 2.37 -2.21
N ALA A 188 17.32 2.17 -2.63
CA ALA A 188 16.21 1.86 -1.74
C ALA A 188 16.35 0.43 -1.21
N ARG A 189 16.25 0.25 0.10
CA ARG A 189 16.43 -1.02 0.82
C ARG A 189 15.34 -1.20 1.86
N ALA A 190 15.15 -2.43 2.36
CA ALA A 190 14.31 -2.67 3.52
C ALA A 190 14.79 -1.83 4.70
N GLN A 191 13.89 -1.11 5.34
CA GLN A 191 14.14 -0.27 6.51
C GLN A 191 12.99 -0.42 7.49
N GLN A 192 13.30 -0.71 8.75
CA GLN A 192 12.28 -0.88 9.79
C GLN A 192 11.34 0.33 9.89
N GLY A 193 10.04 0.07 9.97
CA GLY A 193 9.00 1.11 10.05
C GLY A 193 8.65 1.78 8.72
N HIS A 194 9.22 1.33 7.60
CA HIS A 194 8.92 1.85 6.27
C HIS A 194 8.49 0.73 5.32
N ALA A 195 7.46 1.00 4.53
CA ALA A 195 6.94 0.07 3.55
C ALA A 195 7.84 -0.04 2.32
N GLY A 196 8.10 -1.26 1.87
CA GLY A 196 8.89 -1.55 0.68
C GLY A 196 10.32 -1.07 0.76
N GLY A 197 10.86 -0.61 -0.36
CA GLY A 197 12.17 0.03 -0.42
C GLY A 197 12.11 1.44 0.13
N ALA A 198 12.92 1.73 1.14
CA ALA A 198 13.04 3.06 1.73
C ALA A 198 14.45 3.61 1.58
N PHE A 199 14.57 4.92 1.62
CA PHE A 199 15.86 5.61 1.53
C PHE A 199 15.83 6.98 2.25
N GLY A 200 17.03 7.46 2.60
CA GLY A 200 17.26 8.83 3.00
C GLY A 200 18.48 9.38 2.25
N LEU A 201 18.30 10.45 1.49
CA LEU A 201 19.34 11.04 0.64
C LEU A 201 19.61 12.49 1.05
N ARG A 202 20.83 12.75 1.52
CA ARG A 202 21.31 14.09 1.89
C ARG A 202 21.62 14.88 0.63
N THR A 203 21.16 16.13 0.56
CA THR A 203 21.48 17.04 -0.53
C THR A 203 22.45 18.12 -0.06
N SER A 204 23.08 18.85 -1.01
CA SER A 204 23.85 20.06 -0.73
C SER A 204 22.98 21.32 -0.69
N LEU A 205 21.66 21.21 -0.90
CA LEU A 205 20.76 22.35 -0.92
C LEU A 205 20.42 22.81 0.50
N ASN A 206 20.50 24.12 0.75
CA ASN A 206 20.08 24.71 2.02
C ASN A 206 18.58 24.57 2.20
N ASP A 207 18.14 24.21 3.39
CA ASP A 207 16.74 24.17 3.78
C ASP A 207 16.30 25.55 4.28
N CYS A 208 15.56 26.24 3.46
CA CYS A 208 15.09 27.59 3.72
C CYS A 208 13.65 27.62 4.23
N THR A 209 13.18 26.55 4.83
CA THR A 209 11.86 26.50 5.43
C THR A 209 11.80 27.45 6.62
N ARG A 210 11.09 28.57 6.44
CA ARG A 210 10.81 29.55 7.47
C ARG A 210 9.31 29.77 7.58
N LYS A 211 8.81 30.16 8.75
CA LYS A 211 7.39 30.46 8.96
C LYS A 211 6.91 31.47 7.91
N GLY A 212 5.84 31.11 7.18
CA GLY A 212 5.22 31.97 6.15
C GLY A 212 5.89 31.94 4.76
N ARG A 213 7.02 31.26 4.58
CA ARG A 213 7.67 31.17 3.27
C ARG A 213 7.08 30.04 2.43
N GLN A 214 6.62 30.35 1.23
CA GLN A 214 6.06 29.36 0.31
C GLN A 214 7.17 28.53 -0.34
N PRO A 215 6.92 27.24 -0.63
CA PRO A 215 7.83 26.41 -1.42
C PRO A 215 8.09 27.03 -2.80
N ASN A 216 9.37 27.10 -3.20
CA ASN A 216 9.80 27.61 -4.51
C ASN A 216 10.37 26.53 -5.42
N SER A 217 10.41 25.31 -4.94
CA SER A 217 10.99 24.15 -5.61
C SER A 217 10.19 22.89 -5.23
N TYR A 218 10.46 21.79 -5.92
CA TYR A 218 9.90 20.48 -5.58
C TYR A 218 10.95 19.39 -5.76
N ALA A 219 10.85 18.36 -4.92
CA ALA A 219 11.56 17.10 -5.11
C ALA A 219 10.65 16.10 -5.81
N GLN A 220 11.23 15.26 -6.66
CA GLN A 220 10.57 14.12 -7.32
C GLN A 220 11.57 13.00 -7.50
N ALA A 221 11.14 11.75 -7.40
CA ALA A 221 12.01 10.59 -7.53
C ALA A 221 11.49 9.62 -8.59
N LEU A 222 12.43 9.05 -9.35
CA LEU A 222 12.21 7.98 -10.31
C LEU A 222 12.68 6.66 -9.68
N ASP A 223 11.78 5.74 -9.51
CA ASP A 223 12.09 4.35 -9.25
C ASP A 223 12.63 3.74 -10.55
N VAL A 224 13.93 3.42 -10.59
CA VAL A 224 14.58 2.95 -11.82
C VAL A 224 14.10 1.55 -12.20
N VAL A 225 13.72 0.72 -11.22
CA VAL A 225 13.27 -0.66 -11.46
C VAL A 225 11.89 -0.69 -12.13
N SER A 226 10.95 0.12 -11.65
CA SER A 226 9.59 0.16 -12.20
C SER A 226 9.39 1.22 -13.29
N GLY A 227 10.30 2.17 -13.42
CA GLY A 227 10.14 3.34 -14.30
C GLY A 227 9.10 4.37 -13.80
N ARG A 228 8.61 4.23 -12.57
CA ARG A 228 7.53 5.08 -12.02
C ARG A 228 8.10 6.29 -11.30
N TRP A 229 7.41 7.42 -11.46
CA TRP A 229 7.71 8.65 -10.76
C TRP A 229 6.86 8.80 -9.49
N SER A 230 7.46 9.33 -8.43
CA SER A 230 6.71 9.76 -7.24
C SER A 230 5.86 11.00 -7.54
N ALA A 231 4.92 11.32 -6.66
CA ALA A 231 4.34 12.64 -6.58
C ALA A 231 5.44 13.70 -6.30
N ARG A 232 5.17 14.97 -6.65
CA ARG A 232 6.04 16.09 -6.32
C ARG A 232 5.90 16.45 -4.85
N THR A 233 7.03 16.60 -4.17
CA THR A 233 7.10 17.02 -2.76
C THR A 233 7.62 18.45 -2.71
N PRO A 234 6.86 19.42 -2.17
CA PRO A 234 7.30 20.81 -2.08
C PRO A 234 8.53 20.95 -1.19
N VAL A 235 9.49 21.75 -1.63
CA VAL A 235 10.69 22.13 -0.86
C VAL A 235 10.98 23.61 -1.02
N THR A 236 11.62 24.21 -0.01
CA THR A 236 12.04 25.62 -0.04
C THR A 236 13.56 25.70 -0.08
N THR A 237 14.12 26.22 -1.16
CA THR A 237 15.57 26.31 -1.42
C THR A 237 16.00 27.77 -1.63
N GLY A 238 17.32 28.03 -1.65
CA GLY A 238 17.88 29.31 -2.03
C GLY A 238 17.59 30.42 -1.02
N CYS A 239 17.96 30.19 0.25
CA CYS A 239 17.99 31.25 1.23
C CYS A 239 19.02 32.28 0.77
N SER A 240 18.59 33.44 0.25
CA SER A 240 19.45 34.56 0.23
C SER A 240 19.77 34.94 1.67
N VAL A 241 21.04 34.93 2.02
CA VAL A 241 21.50 35.57 3.24
C VAL A 241 21.26 37.08 2.97
N LEU A 242 20.25 37.62 3.65
CA LEU A 242 20.08 39.07 3.73
C LEU A 242 21.07 39.60 4.74
#